data_2618383a54c002332640de31daa294c7
#
_entry.id   2618383a54c002332640de31daa294c7
#
_cell.length_a   1.000
_cell.length_b   1.000
_cell.length_c   1.000
_cell.angle_alpha   90.00
_cell.angle_beta   90.00
_cell.angle_gamma   90.00
#
_symmetry.space_group_name_H-M   'P 1'
#
loop_
_entity.id
_entity.type
_entity.pdbx_description
1 polymer ?
#
loop_
_entity_poly.entity_id
_entity_poly.type
_entity_poly.pdbx_seq_one_letter_code
_entity_poly.pdbx_strand_id
1 'polypeptide(L)'
;MSTIAQWMTHDPITVKPQDTVQCAARLMDDFNIGCLPVCEHGELVGMLTDRDITVRATCAGLAPATTLVAQVMSEGVRSCLHGQSPDEVLQQMAQVQIRRLPVLDDSGRVWGIVSVGDLLARQPEGVEAALRRICTPAEPDRPAPAGGVGIVAGKPRPQRRLQGTAA
;
A
#
# COMPACT_ATOMS: atom_id res chain seq x y z
N MET A 1 20.04 -18.58 -4.18
CA MET A 1 19.15 -17.92 -3.23
C MET A 1 18.00 -17.33 -4.03
N SER A 2 16.76 -17.47 -3.58
CA SER A 2 15.61 -16.86 -4.25
C SER A 2 15.55 -15.36 -3.98
N THR A 3 15.19 -14.56 -4.98
CA THR A 3 15.01 -13.12 -4.85
C THR A 3 13.53 -12.76 -4.98
N ILE A 4 13.17 -11.55 -4.53
CA ILE A 4 11.79 -11.10 -4.57
C ILE A 4 11.26 -10.97 -6.00
N ALA A 5 12.14 -10.77 -6.98
CA ALA A 5 11.80 -10.76 -8.40
C ALA A 5 11.07 -12.03 -8.86
N GLN A 6 11.35 -13.18 -8.25
CA GLN A 6 10.70 -14.46 -8.60
C GLN A 6 9.32 -14.63 -7.95
N TRP A 7 8.95 -13.74 -7.03
CA TRP A 7 7.77 -13.87 -6.16
C TRP A 7 6.76 -12.76 -6.38
N MET A 8 7.18 -11.64 -7.00
CA MET A 8 6.34 -10.48 -7.26
C MET A 8 5.39 -10.68 -8.44
N THR A 9 4.38 -9.86 -8.53
CA THR A 9 3.63 -9.62 -9.76
C THR A 9 4.41 -8.64 -10.61
N HIS A 10 4.80 -9.04 -11.82
CA HIS A 10 5.51 -8.20 -12.78
C HIS A 10 4.56 -7.22 -13.47
N ASP A 11 5.13 -6.13 -14.01
CA ASP A 11 4.41 -5.13 -14.81
C ASP A 11 3.10 -4.67 -14.14
N PRO A 12 3.16 -4.11 -12.92
CA PRO A 12 1.96 -3.74 -12.21
C PRO A 12 1.24 -2.59 -12.91
N ILE A 13 -0.09 -2.61 -12.83
CA ILE A 13 -0.89 -1.45 -13.27
C ILE A 13 -0.51 -0.25 -12.42
N THR A 14 -0.18 0.86 -13.08
CA THR A 14 0.20 2.12 -12.45
C THR A 14 -0.71 3.26 -12.87
N VAL A 15 -0.74 4.32 -12.09
CA VAL A 15 -1.43 5.59 -12.43
C VAL A 15 -0.46 6.75 -12.30
N LYS A 16 -0.80 7.87 -12.89
CA LYS A 16 -0.04 9.12 -12.78
C LYS A 16 -0.65 10.03 -11.71
N PRO A 17 0.14 10.95 -11.13
CA PRO A 17 -0.39 11.95 -10.20
C PRO A 17 -1.54 12.78 -10.79
N GLN A 18 -1.53 13.01 -12.12
CA GLN A 18 -2.51 13.81 -12.85
C GLN A 18 -3.78 13.04 -13.25
N ASP A 19 -3.80 11.71 -13.08
CA ASP A 19 -5.00 10.91 -13.33
C ASP A 19 -6.07 11.23 -12.29
N THR A 20 -7.34 11.01 -12.64
CA THR A 20 -8.43 11.23 -11.70
C THR A 20 -8.62 10.01 -10.77
N VAL A 21 -9.12 10.28 -9.58
CA VAL A 21 -9.52 9.23 -8.62
C VAL A 21 -10.55 8.27 -9.26
N GLN A 22 -11.43 8.78 -10.13
CA GLN A 22 -12.38 7.94 -10.85
C GLN A 22 -11.67 6.96 -11.80
N CYS A 23 -10.65 7.41 -12.52
CA CYS A 23 -9.85 6.55 -13.39
C CYS A 23 -9.15 5.45 -12.58
N ALA A 24 -8.51 5.83 -11.47
CA ALA A 24 -7.85 4.89 -10.59
C ALA A 24 -8.83 3.85 -10.00
N ALA A 25 -10.01 4.29 -9.56
CA ALA A 25 -11.04 3.39 -9.03
C ALA A 25 -11.53 2.37 -10.08
N ARG A 26 -11.68 2.80 -11.35
CA ARG A 26 -12.03 1.88 -12.45
C ARG A 26 -10.94 0.85 -12.69
N LEU A 27 -9.67 1.25 -12.69
CA LEU A 27 -8.56 0.29 -12.82
C LEU A 27 -8.53 -0.70 -11.66
N MET A 28 -8.83 -0.25 -10.43
CA MET A 28 -8.92 -1.15 -9.29
C MET A 28 -10.06 -2.19 -9.45
N ASP A 29 -11.20 -1.78 -10.01
CA ASP A 29 -12.33 -2.66 -10.29
C ASP A 29 -12.02 -3.62 -11.45
N ASP A 30 -11.59 -3.11 -12.59
CA ASP A 30 -11.30 -3.87 -13.80
C ASP A 30 -10.26 -4.99 -13.58
N PHE A 31 -9.25 -4.72 -12.73
CA PHE A 31 -8.17 -5.66 -12.43
C PHE A 31 -8.31 -6.36 -11.07
N ASN A 32 -9.40 -6.11 -10.34
CA ASN A 32 -9.64 -6.66 -8.99
C ASN A 32 -8.46 -6.44 -8.04
N ILE A 33 -7.93 -5.22 -8.00
CA ILE A 33 -6.81 -4.82 -7.16
C ILE A 33 -7.19 -3.65 -6.25
N GLY A 34 -6.64 -3.60 -5.04
CA GLY A 34 -6.95 -2.55 -4.05
C GLY A 34 -5.84 -1.52 -3.89
N CYS A 35 -4.80 -1.53 -4.73
CA CYS A 35 -3.73 -0.54 -4.69
C CYS A 35 -3.04 -0.37 -6.04
N LEU A 36 -2.57 0.83 -6.29
CA LEU A 36 -1.87 1.22 -7.51
C LEU A 36 -0.60 1.99 -7.15
N PRO A 37 0.57 1.60 -7.66
CA PRO A 37 1.73 2.48 -7.64
C PRO A 37 1.43 3.74 -8.46
N VAL A 38 1.81 4.89 -7.93
CA VAL A 38 1.71 6.17 -8.64
C VAL A 38 3.08 6.52 -9.18
N CYS A 39 3.17 6.62 -10.51
CA CYS A 39 4.44 6.83 -11.19
C CYS A 39 4.43 8.10 -12.04
N GLU A 40 5.53 8.82 -12.01
CA GLU A 40 5.77 9.97 -12.88
C GLU A 40 7.12 9.78 -13.60
N HIS A 41 7.11 9.88 -14.92
CA HIS A 41 8.29 9.62 -15.78
C HIS A 41 8.97 8.24 -15.55
N GLY A 42 8.19 7.25 -15.06
CA GLY A 42 8.66 5.91 -14.75
C GLY A 42 9.17 5.72 -13.31
N GLU A 43 9.30 6.79 -12.55
CA GLU A 43 9.71 6.77 -11.14
C GLU A 43 8.50 6.65 -10.20
N LEU A 44 8.68 5.91 -9.11
CA LEU A 44 7.67 5.78 -8.06
C LEU A 44 7.60 7.08 -7.25
N VAL A 45 6.46 7.78 -7.32
CA VAL A 45 6.22 9.01 -6.57
C VAL A 45 5.18 8.83 -5.45
N GLY A 46 4.41 7.74 -5.48
CA GLY A 46 3.40 7.51 -4.46
C GLY A 46 2.72 6.14 -4.57
N MET A 47 1.79 5.90 -3.66
CA MET A 47 0.84 4.79 -3.71
C MET A 47 -0.57 5.30 -3.49
N LEU A 48 -1.52 4.70 -4.19
CA LEU A 48 -2.94 4.94 -4.00
C LEU A 48 -3.64 3.62 -3.66
N THR A 49 -4.46 3.63 -2.63
CA THR A 49 -5.29 2.48 -2.24
C THR A 49 -6.79 2.83 -2.32
N ASP A 50 -7.64 1.82 -2.41
CA ASP A 50 -9.09 1.93 -2.28
C ASP A 50 -9.49 2.61 -0.95
N ARG A 51 -8.73 2.33 0.11
CA ARG A 51 -8.91 2.99 1.40
C ARG A 51 -8.58 4.49 1.35
N ASP A 52 -7.54 4.90 0.63
CA ASP A 52 -7.18 6.31 0.47
C ASP A 52 -8.29 7.06 -0.29
N ILE A 53 -8.84 6.46 -1.33
CA ILE A 53 -9.98 7.00 -2.07
C ILE A 53 -11.18 7.19 -1.14
N THR A 54 -11.52 6.17 -0.35
CA THR A 54 -12.66 6.24 0.57
C THR A 54 -12.43 7.28 1.68
N VAL A 55 -11.26 7.28 2.30
CA VAL A 55 -11.00 8.09 3.50
C VAL A 55 -10.65 9.54 3.13
N ARG A 56 -9.92 9.75 2.03
CA ARG A 56 -9.41 11.09 1.69
C ARG A 56 -10.25 11.80 0.63
N ALA A 57 -10.86 11.07 -0.30
CA ALA A 57 -11.73 11.67 -1.30
C ALA A 57 -13.20 11.64 -0.86
N THR A 58 -13.76 10.47 -0.58
CA THR A 58 -15.18 10.32 -0.29
C THR A 58 -15.58 11.00 1.03
N CYS A 59 -14.80 10.81 2.12
CA CYS A 59 -15.06 11.50 3.38
C CYS A 59 -14.97 13.01 3.30
N ALA A 60 -14.14 13.53 2.41
CA ALA A 60 -13.99 14.97 2.18
C ALA A 60 -15.02 15.53 1.19
N GLY A 61 -15.90 14.68 0.63
CA GLY A 61 -16.91 15.08 -0.36
C GLY A 61 -16.31 15.50 -1.70
N LEU A 62 -15.11 15.04 -2.03
CA LEU A 62 -14.46 15.38 -3.29
C LEU A 62 -15.10 14.59 -4.44
N ALA A 63 -15.30 15.27 -5.58
CA ALA A 63 -15.87 14.64 -6.77
C ALA A 63 -14.82 13.78 -7.48
N PRO A 64 -15.02 12.45 -7.62
CA PRO A 64 -14.00 11.54 -8.16
C PRO A 64 -13.55 11.87 -9.58
N ALA A 65 -14.44 12.45 -10.39
CA ALA A 65 -14.17 12.79 -11.79
C ALA A 65 -13.19 13.96 -11.97
N THR A 66 -13.01 14.78 -10.94
CA THR A 66 -12.16 15.99 -10.99
C THR A 66 -11.05 15.99 -9.95
N THR A 67 -11.12 15.10 -8.96
CA THR A 67 -10.08 14.95 -7.95
C THR A 67 -8.90 14.16 -8.54
N LEU A 68 -7.71 14.74 -8.44
CA LEU A 68 -6.49 14.10 -8.95
C LEU A 68 -5.94 13.09 -7.93
N VAL A 69 -5.28 12.05 -8.44
CA VAL A 69 -4.57 11.05 -7.64
C VAL A 69 -3.59 11.72 -6.68
N ALA A 70 -2.84 12.72 -7.15
CA ALA A 70 -1.90 13.50 -6.34
C ALA A 70 -2.52 14.10 -5.06
N GLN A 71 -3.81 14.39 -5.05
CA GLN A 71 -4.46 15.00 -3.89
C GLN A 71 -4.78 14.00 -2.77
N VAL A 72 -4.81 12.72 -3.10
CA VAL A 72 -5.25 11.65 -2.16
C VAL A 72 -4.25 10.52 -1.99
N MET A 73 -3.23 10.41 -2.86
CA MET A 73 -2.18 9.42 -2.74
C MET A 73 -1.36 9.58 -1.46
N SER A 74 -0.57 8.57 -1.13
CA SER A 74 0.48 8.64 -0.11
C SER A 74 1.83 8.82 -0.80
N GLU A 75 2.61 9.82 -0.38
CA GLU A 75 4.00 10.06 -0.82
C GLU A 75 4.99 9.39 0.12
N GLY A 76 6.28 9.38 -0.24
CA GLY A 76 7.34 8.81 0.59
C GLY A 76 7.17 7.31 0.85
N VAL A 77 6.71 6.59 -0.14
CA VAL A 77 6.31 5.19 -0.06
C VAL A 77 7.51 4.28 0.18
N ARG A 78 7.33 3.30 1.06
CA ARG A 78 8.28 2.20 1.20
C ARG A 78 8.26 1.32 -0.04
N SER A 79 9.42 0.93 -0.51
CA SER A 79 9.64 0.02 -1.63
C SER A 79 10.75 -0.98 -1.26
N CYS A 80 10.90 -2.01 -2.06
CA CYS A 80 12.02 -2.95 -1.97
C CYS A 80 12.71 -3.08 -3.33
N LEU A 81 13.95 -3.58 -3.32
CA LEU A 81 14.70 -3.86 -4.55
C LEU A 81 14.46 -5.30 -5.00
N HIS A 82 14.42 -5.51 -6.29
CA HIS A 82 14.16 -6.82 -6.91
C HIS A 82 15.13 -7.93 -6.48
N GLY A 83 16.35 -7.56 -6.08
CA GLY A 83 17.39 -8.49 -5.62
C GLY A 83 17.29 -8.89 -4.15
N GLN A 84 16.44 -8.25 -3.35
CA GLN A 84 16.28 -8.60 -1.93
C GLN A 84 15.68 -9.99 -1.75
N SER A 85 15.99 -10.62 -0.62
CA SER A 85 15.41 -11.91 -0.25
C SER A 85 13.95 -11.73 0.21
N PRO A 86 13.10 -12.76 0.03
CA PRO A 86 11.72 -12.74 0.53
C PRO A 86 11.63 -12.49 2.04
N ASP A 87 12.58 -13.00 2.82
CA ASP A 87 12.61 -12.84 4.28
C ASP A 87 12.87 -11.39 4.68
N GLU A 88 13.81 -10.71 4.03
CA GLU A 88 14.07 -9.29 4.26
C GLU A 88 12.84 -8.43 3.94
N VAL A 89 12.17 -8.72 2.82
CA VAL A 89 10.97 -7.99 2.41
C VAL A 89 9.82 -8.25 3.38
N LEU A 90 9.65 -9.48 3.85
CA LEU A 90 8.64 -9.82 4.85
C LEU A 90 8.90 -9.09 6.18
N GLN A 91 10.17 -9.00 6.61
CA GLN A 91 10.54 -8.24 7.81
C GLN A 91 10.25 -6.75 7.65
N GLN A 92 10.56 -6.16 6.49
CA GLN A 92 10.18 -4.76 6.19
C GLN A 92 8.68 -4.54 6.31
N MET A 93 7.87 -5.42 5.69
CA MET A 93 6.41 -5.34 5.78
C MET A 93 5.93 -5.44 7.24
N ALA A 94 6.55 -6.32 8.04
CA ALA A 94 6.19 -6.50 9.45
C ALA A 94 6.56 -5.30 10.33
N GLN A 95 7.69 -4.64 10.06
CA GLN A 95 8.15 -3.49 10.83
C GLN A 95 7.21 -2.29 10.70
N VAL A 96 6.72 -2.04 9.46
CA VAL A 96 5.88 -0.88 9.16
C VAL A 96 4.40 -1.25 8.97
N GLN A 97 4.04 -2.51 9.24
CA GLN A 97 2.66 -3.02 9.20
C GLN A 97 1.95 -2.80 7.86
N ILE A 98 2.66 -2.94 6.77
CA ILE A 98 2.13 -2.87 5.42
C ILE A 98 2.02 -4.27 4.80
N ARG A 99 1.12 -4.41 3.83
CA ARG A 99 0.80 -5.71 3.22
C ARG A 99 1.29 -5.84 1.79
N ARG A 100 1.76 -4.75 1.20
CA ARG A 100 2.24 -4.67 -0.18
C ARG A 100 3.38 -3.69 -0.28
N LEU A 101 4.35 -4.01 -1.14
CA LEU A 101 5.47 -3.14 -1.47
C LEU A 101 5.66 -3.08 -2.99
N PRO A 102 5.82 -1.90 -3.57
CA PRO A 102 6.41 -1.77 -4.89
C PRO A 102 7.82 -2.34 -4.91
N VAL A 103 8.14 -3.05 -5.97
CA VAL A 103 9.47 -3.60 -6.23
C VAL A 103 10.13 -2.75 -7.30
N LEU A 104 11.31 -2.23 -7.00
CA LEU A 104 12.06 -1.40 -7.92
C LEU A 104 13.20 -2.19 -8.56
N ASP A 105 13.52 -1.82 -9.79
CA ASP A 105 14.75 -2.24 -10.46
C ASP A 105 15.96 -1.40 -10.01
N ASP A 106 17.14 -1.71 -10.54
CA ASP A 106 18.39 -1.00 -10.22
C ASP A 106 18.40 0.47 -10.69
N SER A 107 17.48 0.83 -11.58
CA SER A 107 17.30 2.22 -12.05
C SER A 107 16.30 3.02 -11.22
N GLY A 108 15.66 2.38 -10.21
CA GLY A 108 14.63 3.00 -9.38
C GLY A 108 13.23 2.99 -9.99
N ARG A 109 13.02 2.29 -11.11
CA ARG A 109 11.71 2.17 -11.75
C ARG A 109 10.90 1.05 -11.14
N VAL A 110 9.60 1.20 -11.14
CA VAL A 110 8.68 0.16 -10.67
C VAL A 110 8.71 -1.02 -11.64
N TRP A 111 9.18 -2.16 -11.15
CA TRP A 111 9.26 -3.41 -11.92
C TRP A 111 8.18 -4.41 -11.52
N GLY A 112 7.71 -4.33 -10.28
CA GLY A 112 6.70 -5.23 -9.77
C GLY A 112 6.00 -4.71 -8.53
N ILE A 113 5.11 -5.53 -8.02
CA ILE A 113 4.51 -5.37 -6.70
C ILE A 113 4.51 -6.72 -6.00
N VAL A 114 4.84 -6.73 -4.72
CA VAL A 114 4.79 -7.94 -3.90
C VAL A 114 3.84 -7.73 -2.73
N SER A 115 3.04 -8.73 -2.44
CA SER A 115 2.13 -8.76 -1.29
C SER A 115 2.53 -9.82 -0.28
N VAL A 116 2.04 -9.66 0.95
CA VAL A 116 2.16 -10.72 1.97
C VAL A 116 1.57 -12.04 1.48
N GLY A 117 0.50 -11.98 0.66
CA GLY A 117 -0.10 -13.18 0.05
C GLY A 117 0.85 -13.92 -0.87
N ASP A 118 1.64 -13.22 -1.67
CA ASP A 118 2.64 -13.81 -2.58
C ASP A 118 3.75 -14.53 -1.78
N LEU A 119 4.16 -13.92 -0.66
CA LEU A 119 5.16 -14.50 0.23
C LEU A 119 4.63 -15.75 0.96
N LEU A 120 3.38 -15.69 1.43
CA LEU A 120 2.71 -16.81 2.09
C LEU A 120 2.53 -18.02 1.18
N ALA A 121 2.16 -17.80 -0.07
CA ALA A 121 1.90 -18.88 -1.01
C ALA A 121 3.13 -19.75 -1.31
N ARG A 122 4.34 -19.22 -1.04
CA ARG A 122 5.60 -19.86 -1.42
C ARG A 122 6.51 -20.22 -0.24
N GLN A 123 6.31 -19.61 0.93
CA GLN A 123 7.05 -19.93 2.18
C GLN A 123 6.09 -20.04 3.36
N PRO A 124 5.52 -21.23 3.60
CA PRO A 124 4.62 -21.43 4.73
C PRO A 124 5.33 -21.40 6.10
N GLU A 125 6.64 -21.60 6.15
CA GLU A 125 7.39 -21.61 7.42
C GLU A 125 7.96 -20.25 7.79
N GLY A 126 7.81 -19.85 9.05
CA GLY A 126 8.35 -18.57 9.58
C GLY A 126 7.49 -17.31 9.34
N VAL A 127 6.48 -17.37 8.49
CA VAL A 127 5.65 -16.22 8.12
C VAL A 127 4.63 -15.86 9.22
N GLU A 128 4.30 -16.80 10.12
CA GLU A 128 3.28 -16.60 11.16
C GLU A 128 3.61 -15.41 12.09
N ALA A 129 4.86 -15.31 12.54
CA ALA A 129 5.30 -14.21 13.40
C ALA A 129 5.21 -12.84 12.71
N ALA A 130 5.57 -12.78 11.44
CA ALA A 130 5.47 -11.56 10.64
C ALA A 130 4.00 -11.16 10.41
N LEU A 131 3.14 -12.15 10.08
CA LEU A 131 1.69 -11.92 9.96
C LEU A 131 1.08 -11.40 11.24
N ARG A 132 1.40 -12.00 12.38
CA ARG A 132 0.93 -11.52 13.69
C ARG A 132 1.28 -10.05 13.88
N ARG A 133 2.50 -9.63 13.55
CA ARG A 133 2.92 -8.23 13.64
C ARG A 133 2.17 -7.33 12.67
N ILE A 134 2.02 -7.74 11.40
CA ILE A 134 1.28 -7.00 10.37
C ILE A 134 -0.21 -6.83 10.74
N CYS A 135 -0.80 -7.85 11.37
CA CYS A 135 -2.21 -7.87 11.73
C CYS A 135 -2.49 -7.32 13.13
N THR A 136 -1.46 -7.08 13.95
CA THR A 136 -1.65 -6.46 15.29
C THR A 136 -2.15 -5.03 15.11
N PRO A 137 -3.26 -4.64 15.79
CA PRO A 137 -3.76 -3.27 15.72
C PRO A 137 -2.74 -2.30 16.34
N ALA A 138 -2.05 -1.57 15.50
CA ALA A 138 -1.15 -0.47 15.84
C ALA A 138 -1.33 0.65 14.82
N GLU A 139 -0.83 1.84 15.10
CA GLU A 139 -0.79 2.89 14.11
C GLU A 139 0.24 2.50 13.02
N PRO A 140 -0.18 2.30 11.76
CA PRO A 140 0.75 2.01 10.70
C PRO A 140 1.63 3.24 10.42
N ASP A 141 2.92 3.00 10.15
CA ASP A 141 3.82 4.02 9.63
C ASP A 141 3.35 4.38 8.21
N ARG A 142 2.53 5.42 8.13
CA ARG A 142 1.96 5.92 6.88
C ARG A 142 2.56 7.28 6.56
N PRO A 143 3.05 7.46 5.34
CA PRO A 143 3.41 8.79 4.86
C PRO A 143 2.19 9.71 4.88
N ALA A 144 2.44 10.99 5.12
CA ALA A 144 1.39 12.00 5.10
C ALA A 144 0.72 12.07 3.72
N PRO A 145 -0.58 12.41 3.63
CA PRO A 145 -1.23 12.62 2.35
C PRO A 145 -0.56 13.76 1.59
N ALA A 146 -0.38 13.56 0.30
CA ALA A 146 0.08 14.62 -0.60
C ALA A 146 -0.98 15.73 -0.66
N GLY A 147 -0.56 16.97 -0.51
CA GLY A 147 -1.42 18.14 -0.66
C GLY A 147 -2.44 18.31 0.48
N GLY A 148 -2.15 19.26 1.36
CA GLY A 148 -2.97 19.55 2.53
C GLY A 148 -4.36 20.08 2.21
N VAL A 149 -5.29 19.17 1.97
CA VAL A 149 -6.69 19.44 2.29
C VAL A 149 -6.77 19.29 3.81
N GLY A 150 -6.96 20.39 4.52
CA GLY A 150 -6.99 20.42 5.99
C GLY A 150 -8.03 19.47 6.54
N ILE A 151 -7.62 18.24 6.78
CA ILE A 151 -8.43 17.28 7.52
C ILE A 151 -8.30 17.70 8.98
N VAL A 152 -9.36 18.26 9.52
CA VAL A 152 -9.50 18.40 10.97
C VAL A 152 -9.22 17.02 11.57
N ALA A 153 -8.12 16.90 12.31
CA ALA A 153 -7.76 15.67 12.97
C ALA A 153 -8.92 15.23 13.84
N GLY A 154 -9.66 14.22 13.39
CA GLY A 154 -10.71 13.60 14.14
C GLY A 154 -10.10 13.03 15.42
N LYS A 155 -10.74 13.27 16.56
CA LYS A 155 -10.34 12.73 17.85
C LYS A 155 -9.98 11.25 17.73
N PRO A 156 -8.93 10.78 18.42
CA PRO A 156 -8.56 9.36 18.40
C PRO A 156 -9.78 8.51 18.78
N ARG A 157 -10.05 7.49 17.95
CA ARG A 157 -11.13 6.54 18.22
C ARG A 157 -10.86 5.84 19.56
N PRO A 158 -11.83 5.76 20.45
CA PRO A 158 -11.68 5.00 21.70
C PRO A 158 -11.35 3.54 21.34
N GLN A 159 -10.32 3.02 21.96
CA GLN A 159 -9.95 1.61 21.83
C GLN A 159 -11.14 0.76 22.32
N ARG A 160 -11.72 -0.04 21.43
CA ARG A 160 -12.66 -1.10 21.83
C ARG A 160 -11.87 -2.12 22.67
N ARG A 161 -12.03 -2.06 23.98
CA ARG A 161 -11.65 -3.18 24.85
C ARG A 161 -12.49 -4.39 24.42
N LEU A 162 -11.84 -5.39 23.88
CA LEU A 162 -12.42 -6.72 23.80
C LEU A 162 -12.52 -7.21 25.24
N GLN A 163 -13.71 -7.11 25.82
CA GLN A 163 -14.01 -7.80 27.07
C GLN A 163 -14.02 -9.30 26.77
N GLY A 164 -13.03 -10.00 27.29
CA GLY A 164 -13.01 -11.45 27.28
C GLY A 164 -14.21 -11.94 28.09
N THR A 165 -15.09 -12.64 27.44
CA THR A 165 -16.07 -13.50 28.10
C THR A 165 -15.35 -14.75 28.58
N ALA A 166 -15.05 -14.78 29.88
CA ALA A 166 -14.75 -16.03 30.57
C ALA A 166 -16.08 -16.69 30.88
N ALA A 167 -16.26 -17.92 30.46
CA ALA A 167 -17.07 -19.00 31.04
C ALA A 167 -16.63 -20.32 30.44
#